data_45c8effb2679a51f18299d7edd4f0ec0
#
_entry.id   45c8effb2679a51f18299d7edd4f0ec0
#
_cell.length_a   1.000
_cell.length_b   1.000
_cell.length_c   1.000
_cell.angle_alpha   90.00
_cell.angle_beta   90.00
_cell.angle_gamma   90.00
#
_symmetry.space_group_name_H-M   'P 1'
#
loop_
_entity.id
_entity.type
_entity.pdbx_description
1 polymer ?
#
loop_
_entity_poly.entity_id
_entity_poly.type
_entity_poly.pdbx_seq_one_letter_code
_entity_poly.pdbx_strand_id
1 'polypeptide(L)'
;MRNLFNFLVIVLFNSSFAGAQAINKDYKLPGAGLKQHDFVYAGEWDLRKPTAQSIFLVRGGKVVWQYSIPLRTATGDIQEFDDATLLSNGNIVYACMSGAGIVTPEKNIIWQYICAPGTQTHSCQPIGKDSVMMVLNGAVGKVLIFNTATNTLLKEIIIPTTSTNPHVQFRHVRMTPGKKSIMVGLMGDKKVVEFDLDGKEVWSVDAPSPWSAIRLHNGNTLISGDGAGYTREVNPKGETVWEFTKADAPFKVGNTQTAQRLANGNTVICSWIAGDNNTKNWPGTVQVFEVTPDKKIVWALSAWDKPDLGPATSIQILGEPGNSDEGDMQR
;
A
#
# COMPACT_ATOMS: atom_id res chain seq x y z
N MET A 1 3.52 -29.71 62.77
CA MET A 1 4.27 -28.60 62.18
C MET A 1 4.86 -29.08 60.88
N ARG A 2 4.25 -28.71 59.77
CA ARG A 2 4.68 -29.07 58.40
C ARG A 2 4.92 -27.77 57.64
N ASN A 3 6.21 -27.45 57.41
CA ASN A 3 6.61 -26.29 56.63
C ASN A 3 6.36 -26.56 55.14
N LEU A 4 5.47 -25.77 54.51
CA LEU A 4 5.37 -25.68 53.05
C LEU A 4 6.36 -24.62 52.55
N PHE A 5 7.37 -25.05 51.81
CA PHE A 5 8.20 -24.17 51.02
C PHE A 5 7.49 -23.87 49.70
N ASN A 6 7.06 -22.62 49.52
CA ASN A 6 6.59 -22.10 48.23
C ASN A 6 7.83 -21.77 47.40
N PHE A 7 8.05 -22.53 46.31
CA PHE A 7 8.98 -22.15 45.26
C PHE A 7 8.32 -21.14 44.32
N LEU A 8 8.77 -19.89 44.39
CA LEU A 8 8.40 -18.85 43.41
C LEU A 8 9.25 -19.03 42.15
N VAL A 9 8.69 -19.57 41.09
CA VAL A 9 9.35 -19.63 39.78
C VAL A 9 9.21 -18.26 39.14
N ILE A 10 10.29 -17.48 39.13
CA ILE A 10 10.40 -16.23 38.39
C ILE A 10 10.71 -16.61 36.94
N VAL A 11 9.70 -16.56 36.06
CA VAL A 11 9.89 -16.64 34.62
C VAL A 11 10.37 -15.27 34.13
N LEU A 12 11.68 -15.14 33.92
CA LEU A 12 12.25 -13.98 33.24
C LEU A 12 11.86 -14.04 31.77
N PHE A 13 10.86 -13.24 31.37
CA PHE A 13 10.64 -12.92 29.98
C PHE A 13 11.81 -12.07 29.48
N ASN A 14 12.75 -12.69 28.78
CA ASN A 14 13.70 -11.98 27.94
C ASN A 14 12.95 -11.41 26.75
N SER A 15 12.44 -10.19 26.88
CA SER A 15 12.05 -9.36 25.73
C SER A 15 13.35 -8.94 25.04
N SER A 16 13.78 -9.72 24.05
CA SER A 16 14.75 -9.26 23.06
C SER A 16 14.15 -8.08 22.33
N PHE A 17 14.47 -6.87 22.74
CA PHE A 17 14.35 -5.69 21.91
C PHE A 17 15.18 -5.96 20.66
N ALA A 18 14.53 -6.23 19.53
CA ALA A 18 15.17 -6.19 18.23
C ALA A 18 15.76 -4.79 18.08
N GLY A 19 17.07 -4.65 18.24
CA GLY A 19 17.77 -3.41 18.10
C GLY A 19 17.45 -2.81 16.74
N ALA A 20 17.13 -1.52 16.69
CA ALA A 20 16.98 -0.78 15.44
C ALA A 20 18.24 -1.03 14.61
N GLN A 21 18.09 -1.70 13.47
CA GLN A 21 19.19 -2.00 12.57
C GLN A 21 19.76 -0.65 12.10
N ALA A 22 20.96 -0.30 12.60
CA ALA A 22 21.64 0.92 12.21
C ALA A 22 21.89 0.85 10.70
N ILE A 23 21.52 1.90 9.98
CA ILE A 23 21.84 2.03 8.56
C ILE A 23 23.37 1.93 8.46
N ASN A 24 23.86 0.93 7.74
CA ASN A 24 25.26 0.90 7.36
C ASN A 24 25.51 2.13 6.45
N LYS A 25 26.16 3.17 6.97
CA LYS A 25 26.42 4.43 6.27
C LYS A 25 27.25 4.25 5.01
N ASP A 26 27.94 3.11 4.89
CA ASP A 26 28.79 2.77 3.75
C ASP A 26 28.05 1.92 2.70
N TYR A 27 26.78 1.54 2.95
CA TYR A 27 26.00 0.75 2.00
C TYR A 27 25.59 1.60 0.80
N LYS A 28 26.23 1.35 -0.34
CA LYS A 28 25.86 1.98 -1.60
C LYS A 28 24.56 1.38 -2.12
N LEU A 29 23.52 2.21 -2.23
CA LEU A 29 22.23 1.78 -2.75
C LEU A 29 22.38 1.26 -4.18
N PRO A 30 21.86 0.06 -4.49
CA PRO A 30 21.95 -0.51 -5.83
C PRO A 30 20.99 0.19 -6.80
N GLY A 31 21.27 -0.01 -8.10
CA GLY A 31 20.47 0.52 -9.19
C GLY A 31 20.82 1.97 -9.56
N ALA A 32 19.96 2.58 -10.37
CA ALA A 32 20.18 3.90 -10.98
C ALA A 32 19.37 5.02 -10.32
N GLY A 33 18.91 4.84 -9.08
CA GLY A 33 18.08 5.82 -8.35
C GLY A 33 16.78 6.12 -9.10
N LEU A 34 16.46 7.40 -9.29
CA LEU A 34 15.25 7.83 -10.01
C LEU A 34 15.22 7.44 -11.49
N LYS A 35 16.37 7.09 -12.10
CA LYS A 35 16.47 6.70 -13.51
C LYS A 35 16.22 5.21 -13.75
N GLN A 36 16.08 4.41 -12.70
CA GLN A 36 15.89 2.96 -12.82
C GLN A 36 14.57 2.63 -13.52
N HIS A 37 13.52 3.32 -13.14
CA HIS A 37 12.16 3.14 -13.66
C HIS A 37 11.49 4.49 -13.90
N ASP A 38 10.54 4.52 -14.83
CA ASP A 38 9.49 5.54 -14.84
C ASP A 38 8.37 5.06 -13.91
N PHE A 39 7.79 5.95 -13.10
CA PHE A 39 6.79 5.54 -12.12
C PHE A 39 5.84 6.67 -11.68
N VAL A 40 4.65 6.29 -11.19
CA VAL A 40 3.82 7.13 -10.32
C VAL A 40 4.13 6.79 -8.88
N TYR A 41 4.20 7.80 -8.03
CA TYR A 41 4.53 7.67 -6.61
C TYR A 41 3.53 8.45 -5.78
N ALA A 42 2.99 7.83 -4.74
CA ALA A 42 2.14 8.47 -3.76
C ALA A 42 2.62 8.14 -2.34
N GLY A 43 2.37 9.07 -1.42
CA GLY A 43 2.78 8.89 -0.04
C GLY A 43 1.87 9.60 0.93
N GLU A 44 2.05 9.28 2.20
CA GLU A 44 1.21 9.74 3.28
C GLU A 44 2.03 10.23 4.48
N TRP A 45 1.40 11.06 5.31
CA TRP A 45 1.91 11.50 6.62
C TRP A 45 3.26 12.22 6.57
N ASP A 46 3.56 12.95 5.49
CA ASP A 46 4.81 13.73 5.46
C ASP A 46 4.74 14.94 6.38
N LEU A 47 4.94 14.71 7.67
CA LEU A 47 4.93 15.72 8.72
C LEU A 47 6.10 16.73 8.62
N ARG A 48 7.07 16.50 7.73
CA ARG A 48 8.14 17.47 7.42
C ARG A 48 7.62 18.61 6.55
N LYS A 49 6.54 18.38 5.83
CA LYS A 49 5.88 19.34 4.94
C LYS A 49 4.61 19.85 5.62
N PRO A 50 4.52 21.15 5.94
CA PRO A 50 3.44 21.64 6.80
C PRO A 50 2.09 21.79 6.09
N THR A 51 2.03 21.77 4.76
CA THR A 51 0.84 22.22 4.03
C THR A 51 0.21 21.22 3.11
N ALA A 52 0.99 20.31 2.48
CA ALA A 52 0.47 19.47 1.40
C ALA A 52 1.18 18.11 1.30
N GLN A 53 0.45 17.13 0.77
CA GLN A 53 0.97 15.85 0.31
C GLN A 53 0.78 15.74 -1.20
N SER A 54 1.60 14.92 -1.87
CA SER A 54 1.67 14.94 -3.32
C SER A 54 1.75 13.54 -3.92
N ILE A 55 1.13 13.42 -5.09
CA ILE A 55 1.40 12.37 -6.06
C ILE A 55 2.42 12.91 -7.05
N PHE A 56 3.38 12.09 -7.43
CA PHE A 56 4.42 12.44 -8.40
C PHE A 56 4.40 11.48 -9.58
N LEU A 57 4.60 12.03 -10.79
CA LEU A 57 4.94 11.25 -11.98
C LEU A 57 6.44 11.50 -12.27
N VAL A 58 7.22 10.43 -12.23
CA VAL A 58 8.66 10.44 -12.52
C VAL A 58 8.88 9.79 -13.87
N ARG A 59 9.61 10.47 -14.77
CA ARG A 59 10.04 9.94 -16.07
C ARG A 59 11.48 10.34 -16.36
N GLY A 60 12.28 9.40 -16.86
CA GLY A 60 13.69 9.64 -17.17
C GLY A 60 14.49 10.17 -15.98
N GLY A 61 14.11 9.81 -14.76
CA GLY A 61 14.77 10.25 -13.53
C GLY A 61 14.40 11.66 -13.05
N LYS A 62 13.31 12.24 -13.55
CA LYS A 62 12.84 13.58 -13.19
C LYS A 62 11.36 13.54 -12.84
N VAL A 63 10.95 14.34 -11.86
CA VAL A 63 9.54 14.66 -11.62
C VAL A 63 9.06 15.52 -12.79
N VAL A 64 8.14 14.99 -13.60
CA VAL A 64 7.56 15.67 -14.77
C VAL A 64 6.16 16.19 -14.49
N TRP A 65 5.50 15.70 -13.45
CA TRP A 65 4.18 16.14 -13.02
C TRP A 65 3.99 15.87 -11.52
N GLN A 66 3.20 16.72 -10.87
CA GLN A 66 2.86 16.64 -9.45
C GLN A 66 1.43 17.11 -9.23
N TYR A 67 0.69 16.42 -8.37
CA TYR A 67 -0.62 16.86 -7.87
C TYR A 67 -0.61 16.81 -6.35
N SER A 68 -1.14 17.85 -5.70
CA SER A 68 -1.09 18.00 -4.25
C SER A 68 -2.47 18.23 -3.66
N ILE A 69 -2.70 17.65 -2.48
CA ILE A 69 -3.85 17.94 -1.62
C ILE A 69 -3.36 18.55 -0.29
N PRO A 70 -4.24 19.24 0.46
CA PRO A 70 -3.90 19.70 1.81
C PRO A 70 -3.40 18.56 2.68
N LEU A 71 -2.42 18.81 3.54
CA LEU A 71 -1.91 17.82 4.50
C LEU A 71 -2.99 17.38 5.50
N ARG A 72 -3.98 18.21 5.76
CA ARG A 72 -5.06 17.92 6.72
C ARG A 72 -6.42 18.02 6.07
N THR A 73 -7.33 17.18 6.54
CA THR A 73 -8.76 17.26 6.22
C THR A 73 -9.39 18.52 6.83
N ALA A 74 -10.62 18.82 6.47
CA ALA A 74 -11.39 19.89 7.09
C ALA A 74 -11.63 19.68 8.60
N THR A 75 -11.55 18.43 9.08
CA THR A 75 -11.67 18.05 10.51
C THR A 75 -10.32 18.09 11.24
N GLY A 76 -9.22 18.37 10.52
CA GLY A 76 -7.88 18.47 11.10
C GLY A 76 -7.08 17.17 11.10
N ASP A 77 -7.66 16.05 10.65
CA ASP A 77 -6.97 14.76 10.54
C ASP A 77 -5.90 14.84 9.43
N ILE A 78 -4.82 14.06 9.56
CA ILE A 78 -3.77 14.01 8.56
C ILE A 78 -4.30 13.25 7.35
N GLN A 79 -4.18 13.87 6.16
CA GLN A 79 -4.53 13.25 4.89
C GLN A 79 -3.48 12.23 4.45
N GLU A 80 -3.93 11.29 3.66
CA GLU A 80 -3.15 10.20 3.13
C GLU A 80 -3.40 10.11 1.62
N PHE A 81 -2.34 9.91 0.82
CA PHE A 81 -2.47 9.38 -0.53
C PHE A 81 -2.08 7.89 -0.50
N ASP A 82 -3.08 7.03 -0.38
CA ASP A 82 -2.85 5.60 -0.24
C ASP A 82 -2.76 4.89 -1.58
N ASP A 83 -3.39 5.42 -2.62
CA ASP A 83 -3.43 4.79 -3.94
C ASP A 83 -3.39 5.82 -5.06
N ALA A 84 -2.64 5.52 -6.13
CA ALA A 84 -2.60 6.33 -7.34
C ALA A 84 -2.28 5.48 -8.57
N THR A 85 -3.08 5.62 -9.63
CA THR A 85 -2.94 4.88 -10.89
C THR A 85 -2.95 5.83 -12.08
N LEU A 86 -1.90 5.82 -12.89
CA LEU A 86 -1.84 6.51 -14.18
C LEU A 86 -2.57 5.69 -15.24
N LEU A 87 -3.57 6.29 -15.86
CA LEU A 87 -4.33 5.73 -16.96
C LEU A 87 -3.62 5.97 -18.30
N SER A 88 -4.03 5.22 -19.34
CA SER A 88 -3.48 5.34 -20.71
C SER A 88 -3.69 6.73 -21.32
N ASN A 89 -4.76 7.44 -20.93
CA ASN A 89 -5.06 8.79 -21.39
C ASN A 89 -4.32 9.90 -20.62
N GLY A 90 -3.46 9.54 -19.66
CA GLY A 90 -2.70 10.47 -18.85
C GLY A 90 -3.40 10.96 -17.56
N ASN A 91 -4.65 10.62 -17.35
CA ASN A 91 -5.34 10.91 -16.09
C ASN A 91 -4.80 10.04 -14.96
N ILE A 92 -4.94 10.50 -13.71
CA ILE A 92 -4.60 9.72 -12.52
C ILE A 92 -5.86 9.49 -11.70
N VAL A 93 -6.17 8.21 -11.45
CA VAL A 93 -7.13 7.78 -10.44
C VAL A 93 -6.39 7.73 -9.11
N TYR A 94 -6.96 8.31 -8.04
CA TYR A 94 -6.35 8.31 -6.71
C TYR A 94 -7.35 8.08 -5.60
N ALA A 95 -6.86 7.63 -4.48
CA ALA A 95 -7.56 7.63 -3.20
C ALA A 95 -6.76 8.41 -2.15
N CYS A 96 -7.49 9.18 -1.34
CA CYS A 96 -6.98 9.81 -0.13
C CYS A 96 -8.00 9.60 0.98
N MET A 97 -7.59 9.71 2.24
CA MET A 97 -8.45 9.37 3.39
C MET A 97 -9.85 10.02 3.33
N SER A 98 -9.98 11.23 2.80
CA SER A 98 -11.25 11.95 2.68
C SER A 98 -12.03 11.71 1.39
N GLY A 99 -11.51 10.90 0.45
CA GLY A 99 -12.21 10.62 -0.81
C GLY A 99 -11.34 10.00 -1.89
N ALA A 100 -11.94 9.83 -3.06
CA ALA A 100 -11.27 9.35 -4.26
C ALA A 100 -11.57 10.29 -5.42
N GLY A 101 -10.72 10.28 -6.45
CA GLY A 101 -10.94 11.13 -7.60
C GLY A 101 -10.16 10.72 -8.84
N ILE A 102 -10.50 11.40 -9.93
CA ILE A 102 -9.76 11.34 -11.20
C ILE A 102 -9.31 12.75 -11.53
N VAL A 103 -8.01 12.93 -11.68
CA VAL A 103 -7.37 14.21 -12.03
C VAL A 103 -6.70 14.12 -13.39
N THR A 104 -6.87 15.16 -14.22
CA THR A 104 -6.25 15.24 -15.56
C THR A 104 -4.78 15.70 -15.47
N PRO A 105 -4.00 15.58 -16.56
CA PRO A 105 -2.66 16.16 -16.63
C PRO A 105 -2.63 17.68 -16.32
N GLU A 106 -3.68 18.42 -16.65
CA GLU A 106 -3.86 19.83 -16.37
C GLU A 106 -4.32 20.10 -14.94
N LYS A 107 -4.46 19.04 -14.11
CA LYS A 107 -4.87 19.11 -12.70
C LYS A 107 -6.33 19.47 -12.47
N ASN A 108 -7.20 19.23 -13.46
CA ASN A 108 -8.64 19.37 -13.30
C ASN A 108 -9.21 18.06 -12.74
N ILE A 109 -10.06 18.16 -11.71
CA ILE A 109 -10.80 17.00 -11.19
C ILE A 109 -11.99 16.78 -12.11
N ILE A 110 -12.08 15.61 -12.74
CA ILE A 110 -13.17 15.23 -13.64
C ILE A 110 -14.17 14.26 -13.03
N TRP A 111 -13.80 13.61 -11.94
CA TRP A 111 -14.67 12.81 -11.07
C TRP A 111 -14.16 12.86 -9.65
N GLN A 112 -15.07 12.88 -8.67
CA GLN A 112 -14.71 12.88 -7.25
C GLN A 112 -15.79 12.21 -6.42
N TYR A 113 -15.37 11.41 -5.45
CA TYR A 113 -16.16 10.94 -4.32
C TYR A 113 -15.63 11.57 -3.04
N ILE A 114 -16.51 12.13 -2.21
CA ILE A 114 -16.15 12.72 -0.90
C ILE A 114 -16.74 11.84 0.18
N CYS A 115 -15.89 11.36 1.09
CA CYS A 115 -16.28 10.56 2.24
C CYS A 115 -17.18 11.35 3.19
N ALA A 116 -18.28 10.73 3.64
CA ALA A 116 -19.09 11.28 4.71
C ALA A 116 -18.32 11.25 6.04
N PRO A 117 -18.67 12.12 7.03
CA PRO A 117 -18.08 12.08 8.36
C PRO A 117 -18.15 10.67 8.98
N GLY A 118 -17.04 10.22 9.56
CA GLY A 118 -16.92 8.88 10.15
C GLY A 118 -16.62 7.77 9.13
N THR A 119 -16.41 8.12 7.85
CA THR A 119 -15.97 7.17 6.82
C THR A 119 -14.62 7.61 6.21
N GLN A 120 -13.88 6.65 5.66
CA GLN A 120 -12.58 6.86 5.03
C GLN A 120 -12.45 5.97 3.78
N THR A 121 -11.62 6.39 2.82
CA THR A 121 -11.19 5.52 1.72
C THR A 121 -9.68 5.50 1.60
N HIS A 122 -9.15 4.34 1.19
CA HIS A 122 -7.71 4.11 1.12
C HIS A 122 -7.29 3.47 -0.22
N SER A 123 -8.25 3.12 -1.06
CA SER A 123 -7.96 2.47 -2.36
C SER A 123 -9.02 2.87 -3.38
N CYS A 124 -8.56 3.21 -4.58
CA CYS A 124 -9.42 3.43 -5.74
C CYS A 124 -8.72 2.88 -6.99
N GLN A 125 -9.27 1.79 -7.52
CA GLN A 125 -8.73 1.09 -8.68
C GLN A 125 -9.61 1.34 -9.91
N PRO A 126 -9.05 1.73 -11.07
CA PRO A 126 -9.78 1.67 -12.35
C PRO A 126 -10.08 0.21 -12.68
N ILE A 127 -11.28 -0.07 -13.18
CA ILE A 127 -11.74 -1.40 -13.57
C ILE A 127 -12.40 -1.42 -14.95
N GLY A 128 -12.12 -0.44 -15.77
CA GLY A 128 -12.61 -0.21 -17.12
C GLY A 128 -12.62 1.27 -17.44
N LYS A 129 -12.93 1.60 -18.68
CA LYS A 129 -12.84 2.96 -19.25
C LYS A 129 -13.52 4.03 -18.37
N ASP A 130 -14.73 3.74 -17.88
CA ASP A 130 -15.56 4.69 -17.14
C ASP A 130 -15.95 4.14 -15.77
N SER A 131 -15.15 3.22 -15.21
CA SER A 131 -15.49 2.57 -13.94
C SER A 131 -14.31 2.52 -12.98
N VAL A 132 -14.61 2.78 -11.71
CA VAL A 132 -13.66 2.63 -10.61
C VAL A 132 -14.26 1.77 -9.51
N MET A 133 -13.40 1.06 -8.80
CA MET A 133 -13.71 0.34 -7.58
C MET A 133 -12.96 1.00 -6.43
N MET A 134 -13.65 1.34 -5.34
CA MET A 134 -13.05 1.98 -4.18
C MET A 134 -13.51 1.33 -2.87
N VAL A 135 -12.70 1.44 -1.84
CA VAL A 135 -13.11 1.07 -0.48
C VAL A 135 -13.88 2.21 0.19
N LEU A 136 -14.77 1.86 1.11
CA LEU A 136 -15.39 2.79 2.04
C LEU A 136 -15.40 2.14 3.42
N ASN A 137 -14.46 2.54 4.25
CA ASN A 137 -14.37 2.14 5.66
C ASN A 137 -15.31 3.00 6.52
N GLY A 138 -15.94 2.40 7.53
CA GLY A 138 -16.91 3.10 8.39
C GLY A 138 -17.64 2.13 9.32
N ALA A 139 -18.81 2.52 9.80
CA ALA A 139 -19.65 1.67 10.65
C ALA A 139 -19.97 0.32 9.97
N VAL A 140 -20.05 0.31 8.63
CA VAL A 140 -20.09 -0.87 7.79
C VAL A 140 -19.03 -0.69 6.70
N GLY A 141 -18.05 -1.59 6.67
CA GLY A 141 -17.02 -1.59 5.62
C GLY A 141 -17.61 -2.05 4.28
N LYS A 142 -17.26 -1.36 3.20
CA LYS A 142 -17.83 -1.60 1.87
C LYS A 142 -16.79 -1.47 0.78
N VAL A 143 -17.06 -2.13 -0.35
CA VAL A 143 -16.47 -1.83 -1.63
C VAL A 143 -17.54 -1.28 -2.54
N LEU A 144 -17.26 -0.14 -3.17
CA LEU A 144 -18.17 0.56 -4.07
C LEU A 144 -17.61 0.53 -5.48
N ILE A 145 -18.48 0.29 -6.46
CA ILE A 145 -18.15 0.37 -7.88
C ILE A 145 -18.97 1.50 -8.50
N PHE A 146 -18.29 2.48 -9.07
CA PHE A 146 -18.91 3.63 -9.71
C PHE A 146 -18.69 3.64 -11.23
N ASN A 147 -19.70 4.10 -11.97
CA ASN A 147 -19.51 4.66 -13.30
C ASN A 147 -19.11 6.13 -13.13
N THR A 148 -17.91 6.50 -13.55
CA THR A 148 -17.36 7.84 -13.36
C THR A 148 -17.87 8.86 -14.36
N ALA A 149 -18.34 8.42 -15.55
CA ALA A 149 -18.91 9.30 -16.56
C ALA A 149 -20.32 9.79 -16.16
N THR A 150 -21.11 8.94 -15.51
CA THR A 150 -22.48 9.27 -15.05
C THR A 150 -22.58 9.57 -13.56
N ASN A 151 -21.50 9.38 -12.84
CA ASN A 151 -21.42 9.44 -11.37
C ASN A 151 -22.44 8.52 -10.68
N THR A 152 -22.68 7.32 -11.24
CA THR A 152 -23.69 6.38 -10.76
C THR A 152 -23.01 5.25 -9.97
N LEU A 153 -23.51 4.95 -8.78
CA LEU A 153 -23.14 3.74 -8.03
C LEU A 153 -23.71 2.51 -8.77
N LEU A 154 -22.83 1.67 -9.28
CA LEU A 154 -23.19 0.45 -10.01
C LEU A 154 -23.35 -0.74 -9.06
N LYS A 155 -22.50 -0.83 -8.04
CA LYS A 155 -22.50 -1.95 -7.08
C LYS A 155 -21.98 -1.52 -5.74
N GLU A 156 -22.56 -2.07 -4.69
CA GLU A 156 -22.09 -2.04 -3.30
C GLU A 156 -21.86 -3.47 -2.85
N ILE A 157 -20.68 -3.74 -2.26
CA ILE A 157 -20.32 -5.04 -1.68
C ILE A 157 -20.01 -4.79 -0.21
N ILE A 158 -20.77 -5.41 0.69
CA ILE A 158 -20.52 -5.33 2.13
C ILE A 158 -19.36 -6.27 2.46
N ILE A 159 -18.36 -5.73 3.17
CA ILE A 159 -17.20 -6.50 3.63
C ILE A 159 -17.32 -6.74 5.13
N PRO A 160 -17.55 -7.98 5.56
CA PRO A 160 -17.56 -8.32 6.97
C PRO A 160 -16.20 -8.06 7.61
N THR A 161 -16.17 -7.28 8.70
CA THR A 161 -14.96 -7.04 9.49
C THR A 161 -15.34 -6.89 10.95
N THR A 162 -14.47 -7.34 11.86
CA THR A 162 -14.69 -7.20 13.31
C THR A 162 -14.20 -5.85 13.83
N SER A 163 -13.35 -5.14 13.06
CA SER A 163 -12.85 -3.84 13.46
C SER A 163 -13.91 -2.75 13.34
N THR A 164 -14.13 -2.01 14.43
CA THR A 164 -14.99 -0.82 14.46
C THR A 164 -14.26 0.49 14.15
N ASN A 165 -12.92 0.45 14.09
CA ASN A 165 -12.11 1.61 13.72
C ASN A 165 -11.95 1.65 12.18
N PRO A 166 -12.52 2.66 11.48
CA PRO A 166 -12.42 2.76 10.03
C PRO A 166 -11.00 2.71 9.51
N HIS A 167 -10.05 3.30 10.24
CA HIS A 167 -8.65 3.39 9.83
C HIS A 167 -7.93 2.04 9.76
N VAL A 168 -8.40 1.01 10.49
CA VAL A 168 -7.77 -0.32 10.56
C VAL A 168 -8.66 -1.44 10.02
N GLN A 169 -9.77 -1.14 9.36
CA GLN A 169 -10.63 -2.16 8.76
C GLN A 169 -9.91 -2.86 7.61
N PHE A 170 -9.73 -2.18 6.50
CA PHE A 170 -8.97 -2.64 5.34
C PHE A 170 -8.42 -1.45 4.55
N ARG A 171 -7.30 -1.68 3.87
CA ARG A 171 -6.61 -0.61 3.15
C ARG A 171 -6.79 -0.76 1.64
N HIS A 172 -6.18 -1.75 1.04
CA HIS A 172 -6.25 -1.94 -0.38
C HIS A 172 -7.21 -3.07 -0.76
N VAL A 173 -8.02 -2.81 -1.77
CA VAL A 173 -8.84 -3.81 -2.45
C VAL A 173 -8.43 -3.84 -3.92
N ARG A 174 -8.29 -5.05 -4.46
CA ARG A 174 -7.93 -5.26 -5.85
C ARG A 174 -8.87 -6.25 -6.51
N MET A 175 -9.32 -5.90 -7.71
CA MET A 175 -10.04 -6.83 -8.57
C MET A 175 -9.11 -7.96 -8.98
N THR A 176 -9.58 -9.20 -8.89
CA THR A 176 -8.79 -10.35 -9.35
C THR A 176 -8.77 -10.45 -10.87
N PRO A 177 -7.75 -11.09 -11.48
CA PRO A 177 -7.75 -11.37 -12.91
C PRO A 177 -9.06 -12.07 -13.33
N GLY A 178 -9.66 -11.60 -14.43
CA GLY A 178 -10.97 -12.09 -14.87
C GLY A 178 -12.18 -11.39 -14.23
N LYS A 179 -11.96 -10.49 -13.28
CA LYS A 179 -12.98 -9.58 -12.68
C LYS A 179 -14.19 -10.28 -12.06
N LYS A 180 -13.98 -11.47 -11.47
CA LYS A 180 -15.06 -12.27 -10.84
C LYS A 180 -15.10 -12.13 -9.31
N SER A 181 -14.04 -11.58 -8.72
CA SER A 181 -13.85 -11.47 -7.28
C SER A 181 -12.94 -10.30 -6.95
N ILE A 182 -12.87 -9.97 -5.68
CA ILE A 182 -12.01 -8.92 -5.12
C ILE A 182 -11.14 -9.50 -4.01
N MET A 183 -9.88 -9.06 -3.96
CA MET A 183 -8.93 -9.39 -2.91
C MET A 183 -8.88 -8.27 -1.88
N VAL A 184 -9.08 -8.59 -0.60
CA VAL A 184 -9.17 -7.61 0.49
C VAL A 184 -8.19 -7.95 1.60
N GLY A 185 -7.32 -7.02 1.95
CA GLY A 185 -6.48 -7.11 3.15
C GLY A 185 -7.24 -6.61 4.39
N LEU A 186 -7.84 -7.51 5.17
CA LEU A 186 -8.53 -7.19 6.41
C LEU A 186 -7.52 -6.96 7.54
N MET A 187 -7.03 -5.71 7.68
CA MET A 187 -5.94 -5.37 8.59
C MET A 187 -6.29 -5.68 10.05
N GLY A 188 -7.48 -5.26 10.51
CA GLY A 188 -7.95 -5.49 11.87
C GLY A 188 -8.21 -6.97 12.17
N ASP A 189 -8.67 -7.73 11.20
CA ASP A 189 -8.96 -9.16 11.32
C ASP A 189 -7.73 -10.05 11.06
N LYS A 190 -6.60 -9.45 10.64
CA LYS A 190 -5.30 -10.11 10.40
C LYS A 190 -5.38 -11.23 9.36
N LYS A 191 -6.14 -11.03 8.30
CA LYS A 191 -6.27 -11.98 7.20
C LYS A 191 -6.45 -11.30 5.86
N VAL A 192 -6.08 -11.99 4.80
CA VAL A 192 -6.44 -11.64 3.43
C VAL A 192 -7.59 -12.53 3.01
N VAL A 193 -8.61 -11.93 2.40
CA VAL A 193 -9.82 -12.63 1.96
C VAL A 193 -10.11 -12.30 0.51
N GLU A 194 -10.48 -13.30 -0.27
CA GLU A 194 -11.10 -13.13 -1.57
C GLU A 194 -12.60 -13.26 -1.43
N PHE A 195 -13.33 -12.24 -1.84
CA PHE A 195 -14.78 -12.24 -1.91
C PHE A 195 -15.24 -12.28 -3.37
N ASP A 196 -16.30 -13.02 -3.66
CA ASP A 196 -17.00 -12.83 -4.93
C ASP A 196 -17.70 -11.46 -4.95
N LEU A 197 -18.26 -11.10 -6.10
CA LEU A 197 -18.91 -9.79 -6.23
C LEU A 197 -20.24 -9.67 -5.46
N ASP A 198 -20.72 -10.75 -4.87
CA ASP A 198 -21.91 -10.75 -3.99
C ASP A 198 -21.53 -10.70 -2.51
N GLY A 199 -20.21 -10.60 -2.22
CA GLY A 199 -19.68 -10.45 -0.85
C GLY A 199 -19.50 -11.77 -0.10
N LYS A 200 -19.57 -12.90 -0.80
CA LYS A 200 -19.30 -14.21 -0.21
C LYS A 200 -17.81 -14.50 -0.23
N GLU A 201 -17.26 -14.91 0.92
CA GLU A 201 -15.87 -15.38 1.01
C GLU A 201 -15.69 -16.67 0.18
N VAL A 202 -14.69 -16.66 -0.72
CA VAL A 202 -14.33 -17.78 -1.58
C VAL A 202 -12.94 -18.35 -1.30
N TRP A 203 -12.07 -17.54 -0.68
CA TRP A 203 -10.75 -17.96 -0.24
C TRP A 203 -10.26 -17.02 0.86
N SER A 204 -9.43 -17.50 1.79
CA SER A 204 -8.75 -16.69 2.78
C SER A 204 -7.44 -17.30 3.26
N VAL A 205 -6.59 -16.43 3.84
CA VAL A 205 -5.32 -16.82 4.50
C VAL A 205 -5.02 -15.88 5.65
N ASP A 206 -4.46 -16.40 6.74
CA ASP A 206 -3.97 -15.58 7.85
C ASP A 206 -2.78 -14.73 7.41
N ALA A 207 -2.86 -13.45 7.72
CA ALA A 207 -1.85 -12.47 7.33
C ALA A 207 -1.75 -11.37 8.41
N PRO A 208 -0.68 -11.30 9.20
CA PRO A 208 -0.52 -10.24 10.19
C PRO A 208 -0.48 -8.86 9.53
N SER A 209 -1.39 -7.95 9.92
CA SER A 209 -1.42 -6.56 9.47
C SER A 209 -1.37 -6.38 7.94
N PRO A 210 -2.23 -7.05 7.15
CA PRO A 210 -2.14 -6.97 5.68
C PRO A 210 -2.55 -5.57 5.21
N TRP A 211 -1.63 -4.86 4.57
CA TRP A 211 -1.88 -3.57 3.94
C TRP A 211 -2.48 -3.73 2.55
N SER A 212 -1.83 -4.53 1.72
CA SER A 212 -2.28 -4.82 0.37
C SER A 212 -2.19 -6.32 0.07
N ALA A 213 -3.09 -6.77 -0.80
CA ALA A 213 -3.07 -8.11 -1.34
C ALA A 213 -3.55 -8.10 -2.79
N ILE A 214 -2.85 -8.83 -3.65
CA ILE A 214 -3.19 -8.93 -5.07
C ILE A 214 -3.07 -10.37 -5.55
N ARG A 215 -4.07 -10.83 -6.32
CA ARG A 215 -3.99 -12.09 -7.04
C ARG A 215 -3.11 -11.92 -8.27
N LEU A 216 -1.99 -12.63 -8.30
CA LEU A 216 -1.07 -12.64 -9.44
C LEU A 216 -1.62 -13.48 -10.60
N HIS A 217 -1.11 -13.25 -11.82
CA HIS A 217 -1.50 -14.02 -13.01
C HIS A 217 -1.13 -15.50 -12.92
N ASN A 218 -0.12 -15.86 -12.10
CA ASN A 218 0.23 -17.26 -11.83
C ASN A 218 -0.72 -17.97 -10.83
N GLY A 219 -1.75 -17.27 -10.33
CA GLY A 219 -2.71 -17.76 -9.36
C GLY A 219 -2.30 -17.61 -7.90
N ASN A 220 -1.06 -17.25 -7.60
CA ASN A 220 -0.61 -16.95 -6.24
C ASN A 220 -1.12 -15.57 -5.78
N THR A 221 -0.99 -15.27 -4.49
CA THR A 221 -1.35 -13.97 -3.91
C THR A 221 -0.11 -13.31 -3.33
N LEU A 222 0.19 -12.09 -3.77
CA LEU A 222 1.23 -11.25 -3.20
C LEU A 222 0.60 -10.38 -2.08
N ILE A 223 1.19 -10.40 -0.89
CA ILE A 223 0.69 -9.73 0.32
C ILE A 223 1.79 -8.87 0.92
N SER A 224 1.47 -7.62 1.26
CA SER A 224 2.34 -6.75 2.05
C SER A 224 1.78 -6.55 3.45
N GLY A 225 2.63 -6.69 4.48
CA GLY A 225 2.23 -6.81 5.87
C GLY A 225 2.53 -5.59 6.74
N ASP A 226 2.41 -4.37 6.21
CA ASP A 226 2.55 -3.10 6.94
C ASP A 226 3.58 -3.15 8.10
N GLY A 227 3.15 -2.86 9.31
CA GLY A 227 3.99 -2.86 10.52
C GLY A 227 4.65 -4.22 10.83
N ALA A 228 4.06 -5.33 10.39
CA ALA A 228 4.68 -6.65 10.50
C ALA A 228 5.93 -6.79 9.61
N GLY A 229 6.06 -5.93 8.58
CA GLY A 229 7.30 -5.71 7.84
C GLY A 229 7.73 -6.88 6.98
N TYR A 230 6.78 -7.48 6.27
CA TYR A 230 7.02 -8.53 5.29
C TYR A 230 6.32 -8.20 3.97
N THR A 231 6.83 -8.77 2.88
CA THR A 231 6.11 -8.95 1.63
C THR A 231 6.25 -10.41 1.25
N ARG A 232 5.12 -11.12 1.08
CA ARG A 232 5.12 -12.56 0.80
C ARG A 232 4.22 -12.92 -0.36
N GLU A 233 4.55 -14.02 -1.02
CA GLU A 233 3.71 -14.68 -2.00
C GLU A 233 3.21 -16.01 -1.40
N VAL A 234 1.90 -16.22 -1.45
CA VAL A 234 1.27 -17.48 -1.03
C VAL A 234 0.61 -18.15 -2.22
N ASN A 235 0.65 -19.48 -2.28
CA ASN A 235 -0.04 -20.24 -3.30
C ASN A 235 -1.56 -20.34 -3.01
N PRO A 236 -2.39 -20.91 -3.93
CA PRO A 236 -3.82 -21.05 -3.70
C PRO A 236 -4.21 -21.88 -2.46
N LYS A 237 -3.29 -22.69 -1.91
CA LYS A 237 -3.52 -23.43 -0.66
C LYS A 237 -3.21 -22.61 0.59
N GLY A 238 -2.72 -21.34 0.44
CA GLY A 238 -2.30 -20.48 1.53
C GLY A 238 -0.86 -20.73 2.03
N GLU A 239 -0.09 -21.59 1.36
CA GLU A 239 1.31 -21.87 1.72
C GLU A 239 2.22 -20.78 1.19
N THR A 240 3.13 -20.25 2.04
CA THR A 240 4.12 -19.26 1.63
C THR A 240 5.14 -19.90 0.69
N VAL A 241 5.25 -19.36 -0.53
CA VAL A 241 6.20 -19.83 -1.55
C VAL A 241 7.38 -18.87 -1.73
N TRP A 242 7.23 -17.62 -1.30
CA TRP A 242 8.29 -16.62 -1.26
C TRP A 242 7.96 -15.58 -0.17
N GLU A 243 8.97 -15.07 0.51
CA GLU A 243 8.82 -14.00 1.48
C GLU A 243 10.09 -13.16 1.57
N PHE A 244 9.94 -11.84 1.63
CA PHE A 244 10.98 -10.89 1.99
C PHE A 244 10.56 -10.16 3.26
N THR A 245 11.46 -10.06 4.22
CA THR A 245 11.22 -9.40 5.52
C THR A 245 12.20 -8.26 5.74
N LYS A 246 11.92 -7.42 6.73
CA LYS A 246 12.86 -6.37 7.16
C LYS A 246 14.25 -6.90 7.49
N ALA A 247 14.35 -8.16 7.98
CA ALA A 247 15.63 -8.78 8.34
C ALA A 247 16.48 -9.16 7.11
N ASP A 248 15.86 -9.32 5.95
CA ASP A 248 16.57 -9.62 4.70
C ASP A 248 17.24 -8.37 4.09
N ALA A 249 16.88 -7.16 4.55
CA ALA A 249 17.40 -5.92 3.99
C ALA A 249 18.70 -5.45 4.67
N PRO A 250 19.70 -4.94 3.92
CA PRO A 250 20.93 -4.37 4.46
C PRO A 250 20.77 -2.92 4.96
N PHE A 251 19.55 -2.37 4.89
CA PHE A 251 19.19 -1.02 5.30
C PHE A 251 17.87 -1.04 6.09
N LYS A 252 17.56 0.09 6.76
CA LYS A 252 16.31 0.21 7.51
C LYS A 252 15.12 0.18 6.55
N VAL A 253 14.23 -0.79 6.72
CA VAL A 253 12.92 -0.91 6.08
C VAL A 253 11.86 -0.46 7.07
N GLY A 254 10.99 0.45 6.64
CA GLY A 254 9.81 0.88 7.37
C GLY A 254 8.67 -0.15 7.32
N ASN A 255 7.43 0.32 7.32
CA ASN A 255 6.29 -0.54 7.08
C ASN A 255 6.21 -0.91 5.58
N THR A 256 5.98 -2.19 5.27
CA THR A 256 5.83 -2.64 3.89
C THR A 256 4.37 -2.45 3.47
N GLN A 257 4.10 -1.39 2.69
CA GLN A 257 2.71 -1.04 2.35
C GLN A 257 2.27 -1.65 1.02
N THR A 258 2.59 -1.07 -0.12
CA THR A 258 2.24 -1.70 -1.39
C THR A 258 3.42 -2.43 -2.01
N ALA A 259 3.12 -3.43 -2.82
CA ALA A 259 4.10 -4.13 -3.64
C ALA A 259 3.57 -4.35 -5.04
N GLN A 260 4.48 -4.33 -6.03
CA GLN A 260 4.19 -4.66 -7.42
C GLN A 260 5.09 -5.80 -7.89
N ARG A 261 4.51 -6.84 -8.49
CA ARG A 261 5.27 -7.88 -9.20
C ARG A 261 5.54 -7.40 -10.62
N LEU A 262 6.82 -7.40 -11.01
CA LEU A 262 7.27 -7.03 -12.35
C LEU A 262 7.30 -8.25 -13.29
N ALA A 263 7.31 -7.99 -14.59
CA ALA A 263 7.36 -9.02 -15.62
C ALA A 263 8.61 -9.91 -15.56
N ASN A 264 9.73 -9.37 -15.08
CA ASN A 264 10.98 -10.12 -14.88
C ASN A 264 10.97 -11.01 -13.61
N GLY A 265 9.87 -11.04 -12.87
CA GLY A 265 9.72 -11.79 -11.63
C GLY A 265 10.17 -11.04 -10.36
N ASN A 266 10.77 -9.87 -10.49
CA ASN A 266 11.15 -9.06 -9.34
C ASN A 266 9.92 -8.46 -8.66
N THR A 267 10.07 -8.05 -7.41
CA THR A 267 9.02 -7.39 -6.63
C THR A 267 9.50 -6.02 -6.19
N VAL A 268 8.78 -4.97 -6.55
CA VAL A 268 8.99 -3.61 -6.02
C VAL A 268 8.15 -3.45 -4.76
N ILE A 269 8.76 -2.92 -3.69
CA ILE A 269 8.15 -2.82 -2.36
C ILE A 269 8.26 -1.38 -1.86
N CYS A 270 7.15 -0.79 -1.42
CA CYS A 270 7.12 0.48 -0.71
C CYS A 270 7.51 0.27 0.76
N SER A 271 8.38 1.14 1.26
CA SER A 271 8.88 1.15 2.64
C SER A 271 8.48 2.46 3.31
N TRP A 272 7.33 2.48 3.94
CA TRP A 272 6.78 3.64 4.61
C TRP A 272 7.45 3.88 5.97
N ILE A 273 7.93 5.09 6.22
CA ILE A 273 8.74 5.42 7.40
C ILE A 273 8.04 6.39 8.37
N ALA A 274 6.91 6.99 7.99
CA ALA A 274 6.31 8.06 8.78
C ALA A 274 5.77 7.62 10.15
N GLY A 275 5.78 6.33 10.48
CA GLY A 275 5.61 5.82 11.84
C GLY A 275 6.77 6.14 12.79
N ASP A 276 7.95 6.54 12.28
CA ASP A 276 9.06 7.07 13.10
C ASP A 276 8.78 8.56 13.39
N ASN A 277 8.43 8.87 14.62
CA ASN A 277 8.11 10.25 15.05
C ASN A 277 9.32 11.21 14.95
N ASN A 278 10.55 10.69 14.83
CA ASN A 278 11.72 11.51 14.61
C ASN A 278 11.99 11.71 13.12
N THR A 279 11.36 12.71 12.53
CA THR A 279 11.48 13.03 11.09
C THR A 279 12.92 13.31 10.63
N LYS A 280 13.85 13.62 11.54
CA LYS A 280 15.28 13.79 11.23
C LYS A 280 15.94 12.48 10.78
N ASN A 281 15.36 11.36 11.13
CA ASN A 281 15.86 10.02 10.73
C ASN A 281 15.44 9.65 9.30
N TRP A 282 14.40 10.30 8.74
CA TRP A 282 13.81 9.88 7.47
C TRP A 282 14.74 10.02 6.26
N PRO A 283 15.52 11.11 6.10
CA PRO A 283 16.38 11.28 4.93
C PRO A 283 17.46 10.20 4.74
N GLY A 284 17.73 9.41 5.76
CA GLY A 284 18.66 8.27 5.66
C GLY A 284 18.01 6.94 5.27
N THR A 285 16.67 6.93 4.99
CA THR A 285 15.95 5.68 4.75
C THR A 285 15.68 5.44 3.26
N VAL A 286 15.42 4.18 2.92
CA VAL A 286 14.95 3.76 1.59
C VAL A 286 13.43 3.82 1.58
N GLN A 287 12.88 4.47 0.56
CA GLN A 287 11.43 4.64 0.35
C GLN A 287 10.83 3.51 -0.48
N VAL A 288 11.58 3.05 -1.49
CA VAL A 288 11.16 1.96 -2.40
C VAL A 288 12.37 1.13 -2.74
N PHE A 289 12.19 -0.17 -2.87
CA PHE A 289 13.26 -1.06 -3.34
C PHE A 289 12.70 -2.22 -4.17
N GLU A 290 13.54 -2.76 -5.05
CA GLU A 290 13.24 -3.89 -5.94
C GLU A 290 14.05 -5.11 -5.52
N VAL A 291 13.37 -6.24 -5.39
CA VAL A 291 13.90 -7.51 -4.90
C VAL A 291 13.70 -8.58 -5.96
N THR A 292 14.74 -9.34 -6.27
CA THR A 292 14.67 -10.51 -7.16
C THR A 292 14.00 -11.70 -6.46
N PRO A 293 13.58 -12.75 -7.18
CA PRO A 293 13.05 -13.97 -6.58
C PRO A 293 14.01 -14.65 -5.58
N ASP A 294 15.33 -14.53 -5.78
CA ASP A 294 16.36 -15.01 -4.87
C ASP A 294 16.72 -14.03 -3.73
N LYS A 295 15.86 -13.02 -3.50
CA LYS A 295 15.93 -12.01 -2.43
C LYS A 295 17.10 -11.04 -2.53
N LYS A 296 17.70 -10.88 -3.70
CA LYS A 296 18.74 -9.87 -3.93
C LYS A 296 18.09 -8.52 -4.22
N ILE A 297 18.48 -7.47 -3.51
CA ILE A 297 18.05 -6.10 -3.81
C ILE A 297 18.85 -5.58 -4.99
N VAL A 298 18.15 -5.20 -6.06
CA VAL A 298 18.75 -4.73 -7.33
C VAL A 298 18.51 -3.25 -7.57
N TRP A 299 17.57 -2.65 -6.88
CA TRP A 299 17.31 -1.22 -6.88
C TRP A 299 16.83 -0.78 -5.51
N ALA A 300 17.25 0.40 -5.08
CA ALA A 300 16.74 1.06 -3.88
C ALA A 300 16.72 2.58 -4.10
N LEU A 301 15.60 3.21 -3.77
CA LEU A 301 15.34 4.62 -3.93
C LEU A 301 15.34 5.32 -2.57
N SER A 302 16.18 6.36 -2.46
CA SER A 302 16.18 7.32 -1.35
C SER A 302 16.16 8.72 -1.96
N ALA A 303 14.98 9.33 -2.01
CA ALA A 303 14.71 10.62 -2.67
C ALA A 303 14.05 11.59 -1.67
N TRP A 304 14.87 12.12 -0.74
CA TRP A 304 14.44 12.95 0.39
C TRP A 304 14.81 14.43 0.29
N ASP A 305 15.39 14.87 -0.83
CA ASP A 305 15.81 16.25 -1.04
C ASP A 305 15.41 16.76 -2.43
N LYS A 306 16.13 16.38 -3.48
CA LYS A 306 15.95 16.89 -4.84
C LYS A 306 15.81 15.75 -5.85
N PRO A 307 14.57 15.25 -6.07
CA PRO A 307 13.30 15.64 -5.47
C PRO A 307 13.12 15.08 -4.06
N ASP A 308 12.29 15.72 -3.26
CA ASP A 308 11.75 15.17 -2.02
C ASP A 308 10.37 14.57 -2.29
N LEU A 309 10.32 13.25 -2.41
CA LEU A 309 9.09 12.51 -2.70
C LEU A 309 8.26 12.21 -1.44
N GLY A 310 8.83 12.37 -0.24
CA GLY A 310 8.17 12.00 0.99
C GLY A 310 8.11 10.49 1.25
N PRO A 311 7.40 10.03 2.31
CA PRO A 311 7.21 8.61 2.61
C PRO A 311 6.46 7.88 1.49
N ALA A 312 6.82 6.62 1.22
CA ALA A 312 6.24 5.82 0.15
C ALA A 312 5.07 4.98 0.66
N THR A 313 3.89 5.15 0.11
CA THR A 313 2.72 4.30 0.34
C THR A 313 2.41 3.44 -0.87
N SER A 314 2.40 4.06 -2.05
CA SER A 314 2.02 3.42 -3.30
C SER A 314 2.99 3.81 -4.42
N ILE A 315 3.32 2.83 -5.26
CA ILE A 315 4.09 3.04 -6.48
C ILE A 315 3.46 2.24 -7.63
N GLN A 316 3.45 2.82 -8.83
CA GLN A 316 3.17 2.12 -10.08
C GLN A 316 4.40 2.24 -10.97
N ILE A 317 5.10 1.15 -11.21
CA ILE A 317 6.15 1.08 -12.23
C ILE A 317 5.49 1.10 -13.60
N LEU A 318 5.92 2.01 -14.46
CA LEU A 318 5.37 2.20 -15.80
C LEU A 318 6.14 1.33 -16.81
N GLY A 319 5.46 0.99 -17.91
CA GLY A 319 6.04 0.14 -18.95
C GLY A 319 5.98 -1.36 -18.66
N GLU A 320 5.48 -1.74 -17.50
CA GLU A 320 5.20 -3.15 -17.18
C GLU A 320 3.98 -3.64 -17.97
N PRO A 321 3.94 -4.94 -18.34
CA PRO A 321 2.77 -5.55 -18.96
C PRO A 321 1.52 -5.43 -18.09
N GLY A 322 0.39 -5.29 -18.74
CA GLY A 322 -0.91 -5.15 -18.11
C GLY A 322 -1.70 -3.99 -18.69
N ASN A 323 -2.86 -3.74 -18.12
CA ASN A 323 -3.74 -2.66 -18.55
C ASN A 323 -4.18 -1.82 -17.33
N SER A 324 -3.57 -0.65 -17.19
CA SER A 324 -3.87 0.25 -16.07
C SER A 324 -5.33 0.71 -16.06
N ASP A 325 -5.96 0.86 -17.23
CA ASP A 325 -7.36 1.27 -17.33
C ASP A 325 -8.31 0.17 -16.83
N GLU A 326 -7.86 -1.08 -16.88
CA GLU A 326 -8.58 -2.25 -16.37
C GLU A 326 -8.17 -2.65 -14.95
N GLY A 327 -7.19 -1.93 -14.36
CA GLY A 327 -6.62 -2.24 -13.05
C GLY A 327 -5.73 -3.48 -13.03
N ASP A 328 -5.34 -4.00 -14.18
CA ASP A 328 -4.50 -5.20 -14.31
C ASP A 328 -3.03 -4.80 -14.39
N MET A 329 -2.39 -4.62 -13.23
CA MET A 329 -1.01 -4.12 -13.11
C MET A 329 -0.15 -4.94 -12.15
N GLN A 330 -0.61 -6.06 -11.65
CA GLN A 330 0.07 -6.91 -10.65
C GLN A 330 0.56 -6.14 -9.41
N ARG A 331 -0.24 -5.16 -8.95
CA ARG A 331 0.09 -4.32 -7.79
C ARG A 331 -1.13 -4.03 -6.88
#